data_423a121323f22acc57540f4a2337f44e
#
_entry.id   423a121323f22acc57540f4a2337f44e
#
_cell.length_a   1.000
_cell.length_b   1.000
_cell.length_c   1.000
_cell.angle_alpha   90.00
_cell.angle_beta   90.00
_cell.angle_gamma   90.00
#
_symmetry.space_group_name_H-M   'P 1'
#
loop_
_entity.id
_entity.type
_entity.pdbx_description
1 polymer ?
#
loop_
_entity_poly.entity_id
_entity_poly.type
_entity_poly.pdbx_seq_one_letter_code
_entity_poly.pdbx_strand_id
1 'polypeptide(L)'
;MSSLRQKRKKHGINILPLLDVLTVILFFFLMTMQFRQTRTMNLVLPEIQTAGSNQFTDKIVLSVDQEGQLFYNNALTTSEEFSRLLETAARDTTSSPVLIHADEETHLKKITWIMDQCRANGFRKIRIQSR
;
A
#
# COMPACT_ATOMS: atom_id res chain seq x y z
N MET A 1 9.66 -59.24 56.87
CA MET A 1 10.07 -57.86 56.75
C MET A 1 9.97 -57.49 55.29
N SER A 2 8.83 -56.92 54.87
CA SER A 2 8.61 -56.49 53.47
C SER A 2 9.11 -55.03 53.28
N SER A 3 10.18 -54.90 52.60
CA SER A 3 10.73 -53.60 52.21
C SER A 3 9.85 -52.95 51.15
N LEU A 4 9.05 -51.99 51.54
CA LEU A 4 8.27 -51.18 50.61
C LEU A 4 9.18 -50.25 49.81
N ARG A 5 9.54 -50.69 48.62
CA ARG A 5 10.31 -49.93 47.66
C ARG A 5 9.48 -48.78 47.11
N GLN A 6 9.59 -47.59 47.67
CA GLN A 6 8.93 -46.40 47.16
C GLN A 6 9.42 -46.12 45.72
N LYS A 7 8.55 -46.25 44.75
CA LYS A 7 8.77 -45.82 43.37
C LYS A 7 8.93 -44.30 43.35
N ARG A 8 10.13 -43.81 43.06
CA ARG A 8 10.39 -42.38 42.77
C ARG A 8 9.50 -41.97 41.60
N LYS A 9 8.54 -41.07 41.85
CA LYS A 9 7.77 -40.40 40.80
C LYS A 9 8.78 -39.58 39.96
N LYS A 10 8.94 -39.97 38.72
CA LYS A 10 9.65 -39.13 37.75
C LYS A 10 8.83 -37.86 37.59
N HIS A 11 9.37 -36.72 37.99
CA HIS A 11 8.82 -35.42 37.67
C HIS A 11 9.01 -35.19 36.17
N GLY A 12 7.98 -35.53 35.38
CA GLY A 12 7.89 -35.13 33.99
C GLY A 12 7.65 -33.61 33.94
N ILE A 13 8.45 -32.91 33.18
CA ILE A 13 8.22 -31.48 32.90
C ILE A 13 6.90 -31.39 32.13
N ASN A 14 5.94 -30.68 32.69
CA ASN A 14 4.64 -30.49 32.06
C ASN A 14 4.80 -29.39 30.96
N ILE A 15 4.80 -29.80 29.69
CA ILE A 15 5.04 -28.92 28.53
C ILE A 15 3.76 -28.14 28.15
N LEU A 16 2.61 -28.54 28.71
CA LEU A 16 1.33 -27.95 28.40
C LEU A 16 1.26 -26.41 28.63
N PRO A 17 1.72 -25.88 29.77
CA PRO A 17 1.74 -24.44 30.00
C PRO A 17 2.69 -23.69 29.05
N LEU A 18 3.77 -24.32 28.63
CA LEU A 18 4.72 -23.74 27.69
C LEU A 18 4.11 -23.60 26.29
N LEU A 19 3.36 -24.62 25.85
CA LEU A 19 2.62 -24.57 24.57
C LEU A 19 1.55 -23.49 24.58
N ASP A 20 0.86 -23.26 25.68
CA ASP A 20 -0.17 -22.25 25.80
C ASP A 20 0.42 -20.84 25.61
N VAL A 21 1.50 -20.52 26.33
CA VAL A 21 2.19 -19.25 26.18
C VAL A 21 2.71 -19.05 24.75
N LEU A 22 3.29 -20.09 24.14
CA LEU A 22 3.77 -20.03 22.77
C LEU A 22 2.64 -19.76 21.78
N THR A 23 1.49 -20.39 21.97
CA THR A 23 0.31 -20.23 21.12
C THR A 23 -0.25 -18.82 21.23
N VAL A 24 -0.34 -18.26 22.43
CA VAL A 24 -0.82 -16.89 22.65
C VAL A 24 0.11 -15.86 21.99
N ILE A 25 1.42 -16.04 22.12
CA ILE A 25 2.40 -15.16 21.46
C ILE A 25 2.26 -15.27 19.94
N LEU A 26 2.10 -16.47 19.40
CA LEU A 26 1.90 -16.69 17.97
C LEU A 26 0.65 -15.97 17.46
N PHE A 27 -0.47 -16.09 18.16
CA PHE A 27 -1.71 -15.38 17.84
C PHE A 27 -1.54 -13.86 17.90
N PHE A 28 -0.82 -13.36 18.89
CA PHE A 28 -0.53 -11.94 19.00
C PHE A 28 0.27 -11.44 17.80
N PHE A 29 1.30 -12.17 17.37
CA PHE A 29 2.06 -11.83 16.17
C PHE A 29 1.22 -11.88 14.90
N LEU A 30 0.38 -12.89 14.74
CA LEU A 30 -0.52 -12.98 13.59
C LEU A 30 -1.51 -11.81 13.55
N MET A 31 -2.04 -11.41 14.71
CA MET A 31 -2.98 -10.30 14.81
C MET A 31 -2.30 -8.95 14.52
N THR A 32 -1.09 -8.74 15.02
CA THR A 32 -0.33 -7.51 14.74
C THR A 32 0.18 -7.44 13.29
N MET A 33 0.42 -8.58 12.66
CA MET A 33 0.87 -8.65 11.27
C MET A 33 -0.23 -8.26 10.27
N GLN A 34 -1.51 -8.46 10.63
CA GLN A 34 -2.64 -8.09 9.77
C GLN A 34 -2.88 -6.58 9.67
N PHE A 35 -2.36 -5.76 10.59
CA PHE A 35 -2.52 -4.30 10.53
C PHE A 35 -1.60 -3.61 9.52
N ARG A 36 -0.63 -4.30 8.96
CA ARG A 36 0.05 -3.83 7.76
C ARG A 36 -0.68 -4.35 6.52
N GLN A 37 -1.90 -3.91 6.31
CA GLN A 37 -2.42 -3.88 4.97
C GLN A 37 -1.54 -2.89 4.19
N THR A 38 -0.48 -3.41 3.64
CA THR A 38 0.03 -2.85 2.40
C THR A 38 -1.14 -3.02 1.44
N ARG A 39 -1.99 -2.01 1.34
CA ARG A 39 -2.90 -1.88 0.23
C ARG A 39 -2.02 -1.70 -0.99
N THR A 40 -1.45 -2.80 -1.47
CA THR A 40 -1.18 -2.91 -2.88
C THR A 40 -2.55 -2.70 -3.50
N MET A 41 -2.79 -1.48 -3.98
CA MET A 41 -3.94 -1.23 -4.82
C MET A 41 -3.82 -2.21 -5.97
N ASN A 42 -4.44 -3.39 -5.83
CA ASN A 42 -4.84 -4.17 -6.98
C ASN A 42 -5.86 -3.30 -7.69
N LEU A 43 -5.37 -2.40 -8.49
CA LEU A 43 -6.15 -1.74 -9.51
C LEU A 43 -6.54 -2.85 -10.49
N VAL A 44 -7.61 -3.58 -10.16
CA VAL A 44 -8.34 -4.33 -11.17
C VAL A 44 -8.91 -3.23 -12.06
N LEU A 45 -8.20 -2.93 -13.14
CA LEU A 45 -8.78 -2.17 -14.22
C LEU A 45 -10.05 -2.93 -14.62
N PRO A 46 -11.25 -2.34 -14.50
CA PRO A 46 -12.38 -2.89 -15.17
C PRO A 46 -12.05 -2.84 -16.66
N GLU A 47 -11.91 -4.01 -17.26
CA GLU A 47 -11.83 -4.20 -18.69
C GLU A 47 -13.17 -3.72 -19.27
N ILE A 48 -13.25 -2.44 -19.61
CA ILE A 48 -14.39 -1.91 -20.32
C ILE A 48 -14.25 -2.38 -21.77
N GLN A 49 -14.81 -3.54 -22.04
CA GLN A 49 -15.01 -4.07 -23.37
C GLN A 49 -16.21 -3.39 -24.03
N THR A 50 -16.19 -2.09 -24.22
CA THR A 50 -17.15 -1.48 -25.14
C THR A 50 -16.60 -0.19 -25.72
N ALA A 51 -16.40 -0.28 -27.02
CA ALA A 51 -16.35 0.80 -28.00
C ALA A 51 -15.13 1.72 -28.00
N GLY A 52 -14.35 1.53 -29.04
CA GLY A 52 -13.45 2.53 -29.59
C GLY A 52 -12.06 2.46 -29.02
N SER A 53 -11.19 1.89 -29.81
CA SER A 53 -9.74 1.90 -29.64
C SER A 53 -9.18 3.31 -29.60
N ASN A 54 -9.39 4.02 -28.49
CA ASN A 54 -8.51 5.08 -28.09
C ASN A 54 -7.49 4.45 -27.17
N GLN A 55 -6.42 3.98 -27.75
CA GLN A 55 -5.19 3.63 -27.08
C GLN A 55 -4.68 4.88 -26.37
N PHE A 56 -5.15 5.08 -25.12
CA PHE A 56 -4.48 5.99 -24.19
C PHE A 56 -3.25 5.25 -23.66
N THR A 57 -2.24 5.17 -24.50
CA THR A 57 -1.07 4.33 -24.27
C THR A 57 -0.14 4.90 -23.20
N ASP A 58 -0.32 6.14 -22.78
CA ASP A 58 0.59 6.78 -21.82
C ASP A 58 -0.19 7.63 -20.79
N LYS A 59 -0.93 6.97 -19.93
CA LYS A 59 -1.53 7.65 -18.78
C LYS A 59 -0.53 7.67 -17.63
N ILE A 60 -0.22 8.86 -17.16
CA ILE A 60 0.50 9.02 -15.90
C ILE A 60 -0.54 8.91 -14.78
N VAL A 61 -0.38 7.92 -13.92
CA VAL A 61 -1.27 7.70 -12.77
C VAL A 61 -0.55 8.13 -11.51
N LEU A 62 -1.09 9.14 -10.84
CA LEU A 62 -0.62 9.65 -9.57
C LEU A 62 -1.62 9.27 -8.50
N SER A 63 -1.17 8.74 -7.38
CA SER A 63 -2.07 8.38 -6.29
C SER A 63 -1.57 8.95 -4.97
N VAL A 64 -2.52 9.34 -4.12
CA VAL A 64 -2.25 9.79 -2.76
C VAL A 64 -3.16 9.03 -1.82
N ASP A 65 -2.58 8.46 -0.77
CA ASP A 65 -3.34 7.79 0.26
C ASP A 65 -3.77 8.74 1.40
N GLN A 66 -4.49 8.19 2.38
CA GLN A 66 -4.94 8.91 3.57
C GLN A 66 -3.80 9.49 4.39
N GLU A 67 -2.65 8.83 4.38
CA GLU A 67 -1.44 9.22 5.12
C GLU A 67 -0.62 10.28 4.39
N GLY A 68 -1.03 10.65 3.17
CA GLY A 68 -0.36 11.62 2.33
C GLY A 68 0.87 11.06 1.59
N GLN A 69 0.97 9.75 1.48
CA GLN A 69 2.03 9.10 0.70
C GLN A 69 1.74 9.25 -0.79
N LEU A 70 2.79 9.53 -1.54
CA LEU A 70 2.72 9.77 -2.98
C LEU A 70 3.12 8.52 -3.75
N PHE A 71 2.32 8.17 -4.74
CA PHE A 71 2.61 7.06 -5.64
C PHE A 71 2.63 7.55 -7.08
N TYR A 72 3.65 7.17 -7.81
CA TYR A 72 3.79 7.42 -9.23
C TYR A 72 3.72 6.08 -9.98
N ASN A 73 2.70 5.88 -10.81
CA ASN A 73 2.41 4.61 -11.50
C ASN A 73 2.47 3.40 -10.55
N ASN A 74 1.82 3.50 -9.37
CA ASN A 74 1.80 2.50 -8.31
C ASN A 74 3.13 2.29 -7.53
N ALA A 75 4.18 3.05 -7.81
CA ALA A 75 5.42 3.02 -7.05
C ALA A 75 5.41 4.11 -5.99
N LEU A 76 5.71 3.76 -4.74
CA LEU A 76 5.86 4.74 -3.66
C LEU A 76 7.03 5.66 -3.96
N THR A 77 6.81 6.96 -3.87
CA THR A 77 7.80 7.99 -4.18
C THR A 77 7.88 9.05 -3.09
N THR A 78 9.06 9.64 -2.94
CA THR A 78 9.23 10.84 -2.12
C THR A 78 8.81 12.08 -2.90
N SER A 79 8.55 13.19 -2.21
CA SER A 79 8.16 14.45 -2.87
C SER A 79 9.21 14.95 -3.86
N GLU A 80 10.49 14.69 -3.58
CA GLU A 80 11.60 15.08 -4.45
C GLU A 80 11.72 14.22 -5.69
N GLU A 81 11.58 12.89 -5.52
CA GLU A 81 11.56 11.93 -6.63
C GLU A 81 10.34 12.13 -7.52
N PHE A 82 9.19 12.43 -6.92
CA PHE A 82 7.96 12.73 -7.62
C PHE A 82 8.12 13.91 -8.57
N SER A 83 8.74 15.01 -8.11
CA SER A 83 8.99 16.18 -8.93
C SER A 83 9.94 15.86 -10.09
N ARG A 84 10.99 15.08 -9.86
CA ARG A 84 11.92 14.64 -10.90
C ARG A 84 11.27 13.73 -11.94
N LEU A 85 10.43 12.80 -11.50
CA LEU A 85 9.71 11.90 -12.40
C LEU A 85 8.72 12.67 -13.28
N LEU A 86 8.02 13.66 -12.73
CA LEU A 86 7.14 14.53 -13.49
C LEU A 86 7.91 15.37 -14.50
N GLU A 87 9.06 15.92 -14.12
CA GLU A 87 9.91 16.69 -15.02
C GLU A 87 10.42 15.83 -16.19
N THR A 88 10.83 14.60 -15.90
CA THR A 88 11.28 13.65 -16.93
C THR A 88 10.13 13.28 -17.86
N ALA A 89 8.96 12.97 -17.32
CA ALA A 89 7.77 12.64 -18.09
C ALA A 89 7.31 13.83 -18.97
N ALA A 90 7.47 15.06 -18.49
CA ALA A 90 7.13 16.26 -19.24
C ALA A 90 8.02 16.47 -20.46
N ARG A 91 9.26 16.02 -20.43
CA ARG A 91 10.18 16.09 -21.58
C ARG A 91 9.73 15.16 -22.71
N ASP A 92 9.19 14.00 -22.34
CA ASP A 92 8.78 12.99 -23.32
C ASP A 92 7.39 13.29 -23.89
N THR A 93 6.42 13.65 -23.05
CA THR A 93 5.03 13.81 -23.50
C THR A 93 4.20 14.72 -22.60
N THR A 94 4.15 16.02 -22.89
CA THR A 94 3.27 16.98 -22.21
C THR A 94 1.78 16.83 -22.57
N SER A 95 1.49 16.10 -23.64
CA SER A 95 0.11 15.87 -24.13
C SER A 95 -0.62 14.74 -23.40
N SER A 96 0.10 13.91 -22.63
CA SER A 96 -0.48 12.78 -21.93
C SER A 96 -1.41 13.23 -20.81
N PRO A 97 -2.59 12.60 -20.68
CA PRO A 97 -3.49 12.89 -19.58
C PRO A 97 -2.92 12.34 -18.26
N VAL A 98 -2.91 13.19 -17.25
CA VAL A 98 -2.54 12.83 -15.88
C VAL A 98 -3.80 12.50 -15.11
N LEU A 99 -3.84 11.31 -14.51
CA LEU A 99 -4.93 10.86 -13.65
C LEU A 99 -4.45 10.90 -12.19
N ILE A 100 -5.13 11.67 -11.37
CA ILE A 100 -4.84 11.77 -9.93
C ILE A 100 -5.90 10.98 -9.18
N HIS A 101 -5.52 9.91 -8.52
CA HIS A 101 -6.35 9.20 -7.56
C HIS A 101 -6.08 9.74 -6.16
N ALA A 102 -7.09 10.27 -5.54
CA ALA A 102 -7.04 10.74 -4.17
C ALA A 102 -8.05 9.96 -3.31
N ASP A 103 -7.65 9.57 -2.11
CA ASP A 103 -8.58 9.02 -1.12
C ASP A 103 -9.49 10.14 -0.60
N GLU A 104 -10.72 9.82 -0.22
CA GLU A 104 -11.70 10.80 0.29
C GLU A 104 -11.19 11.55 1.53
N GLU A 105 -10.37 10.89 2.33
CA GLU A 105 -9.78 11.48 3.55
C GLU A 105 -8.45 12.19 3.29
N THR A 106 -7.99 12.24 2.04
CA THR A 106 -6.74 12.93 1.70
C THR A 106 -6.89 14.45 1.89
N HIS A 107 -5.90 15.06 2.54
CA HIS A 107 -5.89 16.50 2.73
C HIS A 107 -5.85 17.25 1.40
N LEU A 108 -6.82 18.14 1.19
CA LEU A 108 -6.95 18.96 -0.02
C LEU A 108 -5.65 19.71 -0.39
N LYS A 109 -4.89 20.13 0.61
CA LYS A 109 -3.59 20.77 0.44
C LYS A 109 -2.61 19.92 -0.35
N LYS A 110 -2.61 18.60 -0.14
CA LYS A 110 -1.73 17.67 -0.84
C LYS A 110 -2.13 17.52 -2.30
N ILE A 111 -3.42 17.42 -2.55
CA ILE A 111 -3.98 17.32 -3.90
C ILE A 111 -3.66 18.59 -4.70
N THR A 112 -3.85 19.76 -4.09
CA THR A 112 -3.53 21.05 -4.72
C THR A 112 -2.06 21.14 -5.07
N TRP A 113 -1.17 20.70 -4.17
CA TRP A 113 0.26 20.68 -4.42
C TRP A 113 0.62 19.80 -5.63
N ILE A 114 0.02 18.60 -5.75
CA ILE A 114 0.24 17.72 -6.90
C ILE A 114 -0.24 18.38 -8.19
N MET A 115 -1.41 19.01 -8.17
CA MET A 115 -1.93 19.73 -9.34
C MET A 115 -1.01 20.86 -9.77
N ASP A 116 -0.46 21.61 -8.80
CA ASP A 116 0.48 22.69 -9.08
C ASP A 116 1.78 22.16 -9.69
N GLN A 117 2.29 21.03 -9.18
CA GLN A 117 3.46 20.38 -9.78
C GLN A 117 3.20 19.91 -11.21
N CYS A 118 2.04 19.33 -11.48
CA CYS A 118 1.66 18.92 -12.83
C CYS A 118 1.57 20.12 -13.78
N ARG A 119 0.93 21.22 -13.35
CA ARG A 119 0.79 22.43 -14.15
C ARG A 119 2.12 23.13 -14.39
N ALA A 120 2.99 23.19 -13.39
CA ALA A 120 4.33 23.76 -13.50
C ALA A 120 5.19 23.02 -14.54
N ASN A 121 4.98 21.70 -14.68
CA ASN A 121 5.66 20.88 -15.69
C ASN A 121 4.94 20.87 -17.06
N GLY A 122 3.86 21.63 -17.24
CA GLY A 122 3.19 21.81 -18.52
C GLY A 122 2.05 20.82 -18.82
N PHE A 123 1.68 19.98 -17.89
CA PHE A 123 0.52 19.08 -18.05
C PHE A 123 -0.79 19.87 -17.97
N ARG A 124 -1.58 19.85 -19.05
CA ARG A 124 -2.86 20.57 -19.12
C ARG A 124 -4.07 19.69 -18.91
N LYS A 125 -3.96 18.38 -19.20
CA LYS A 125 -5.05 17.43 -19.09
C LYS A 125 -4.94 16.68 -17.77
N ILE A 126 -5.47 17.24 -16.71
CA ILE A 126 -5.46 16.65 -15.38
C ILE A 126 -6.87 16.20 -15.02
N ARG A 127 -7.05 14.94 -14.65
CA ARG A 127 -8.30 14.39 -14.13
C ARG A 127 -8.08 13.97 -12.70
N ILE A 128 -9.03 14.29 -11.83
CA ILE A 128 -9.05 13.85 -10.43
C ILE A 128 -10.16 12.85 -10.28
N GLN A 129 -9.85 11.72 -9.68
CA GLN A 129 -10.82 10.69 -9.33
C GLN A 129 -10.69 10.41 -7.85
N SER A 130 -11.76 10.63 -7.11
CA SER A 130 -11.90 10.22 -5.72
C SER A 130 -12.35 8.76 -5.65
N ARG A 131 -11.90 8.06 -4.62
CA ARG A 131 -12.28 6.68 -4.36
C ARG A 131 -12.80 6.54 -2.94
#